data_d827503bb5cf5b723b7f8bf44188f1ff
#
_entry.id   d827503bb5cf5b723b7f8bf44188f1ff
#
_cell.length_a   1.000
_cell.length_b   1.000
_cell.length_c   1.000
_cell.angle_alpha   90.00
_cell.angle_beta   90.00
_cell.angle_gamma   90.00
#
_symmetry.space_group_name_H-M   'P 1'
#
loop_
_entity.id
_entity.type
_entity.pdbx_description
1 polymer ?
#
loop_
_entity_poly.entity_id
_entity_poly.type
_entity_poly.pdbx_seq_one_letter_code
_entity_poly.pdbx_strand_id
1 'polypeptide(L)'
;MDRNKKIIQTSIIGIAANCLLAAFKAFIGLLSGSIAIVLDAVNNLSDALSSVITIVGTKLANKAPDRKHPLGHGRVEYISTAVIAIIICYAGITSLVESIKKIIDPQLPKYTTVTLLIVAVAVFVKIILGTYVKKVGESVNSESLVASGEDAKLDAVISTSTLVAAIIFIQFGVSLEAYLGAIISIVIIKAGYDMISETISHILGERVEIELSHQVKRIVVSFDEVSGAYDLSLHNYGPDRYVGSIHIEVDEDMTMTRLDQLQRQIAYEVFKETGVALEGIGIYSKNKKDSDADLLQKEIARYVKTFDYVKQIHGFYYDPAQKLMSFDVVITFDSPDRDATYEKIVAALKEKYPEYTFSVNMDVDLSD
;
A
#
# COMPACT_ATOMS: atom_id res chain seq x y z
N MET A 1 -8.81 11.99 18.31
CA MET A 1 -7.44 12.01 18.89
C MET A 1 -6.51 12.07 17.70
N ASP A 2 -5.50 12.95 17.69
CA ASP A 2 -4.59 13.12 16.55
C ASP A 2 -3.93 11.77 16.20
N ARG A 3 -3.97 11.36 14.92
CA ARG A 3 -3.38 10.14 14.36
C ARG A 3 -1.97 9.90 14.92
N ASN A 4 -1.13 10.90 14.79
CA ASN A 4 0.28 10.84 15.19
C ASN A 4 0.46 10.63 16.70
N LYS A 5 -0.38 11.26 17.51
CA LYS A 5 -0.35 11.09 18.96
C LYS A 5 -0.70 9.65 19.33
N LYS A 6 -1.65 9.05 18.63
CA LYS A 6 -2.05 7.64 18.88
C LYS A 6 -0.94 6.67 18.48
N ILE A 7 -0.28 6.89 17.32
CA ILE A 7 0.89 6.10 16.88
C ILE A 7 2.00 6.16 17.92
N ILE A 8 2.43 7.37 18.31
CA ILE A 8 3.52 7.56 19.27
C ILE A 8 3.20 6.93 20.63
N GLN A 9 1.97 7.10 21.14
CA GLN A 9 1.56 6.50 22.41
C GLN A 9 1.60 4.97 22.35
N THR A 10 1.11 4.38 21.28
CA THR A 10 1.12 2.92 21.10
C THR A 10 2.55 2.38 20.96
N SER A 11 3.42 3.08 20.22
CA SER A 11 4.83 2.71 20.13
C SER A 11 5.56 2.81 21.49
N ILE A 12 5.25 3.83 22.30
CA ILE A 12 5.81 3.94 23.67
C ILE A 12 5.35 2.74 24.54
N ILE A 13 4.11 2.30 24.42
CA ILE A 13 3.63 1.09 25.11
C ILE A 13 4.41 -0.13 24.64
N GLY A 14 4.66 -0.26 23.32
CA GLY A 14 5.49 -1.32 22.76
C GLY A 14 6.92 -1.32 23.32
N ILE A 15 7.57 -0.16 23.35
CA ILE A 15 8.91 0.01 23.94
C ILE A 15 8.90 -0.41 25.40
N ALA A 16 7.96 0.10 26.19
CA ALA A 16 7.89 -0.20 27.63
C ALA A 16 7.69 -1.70 27.89
N ALA A 17 6.78 -2.35 27.15
CA ALA A 17 6.52 -3.78 27.27
C ALA A 17 7.76 -4.62 26.87
N ASN A 18 8.42 -4.31 25.76
CA ASN A 18 9.61 -5.03 25.31
C ASN A 18 10.81 -4.78 26.24
N CYS A 19 11.00 -3.58 26.74
CA CYS A 19 12.05 -3.30 27.73
C CYS A 19 11.81 -4.04 29.07
N LEU A 20 10.55 -4.14 29.53
CA LEU A 20 10.21 -4.91 30.73
C LEU A 20 10.47 -6.41 30.51
N LEU A 21 10.08 -6.96 29.36
CA LEU A 21 10.38 -8.35 29.00
C LEU A 21 11.88 -8.60 28.92
N ALA A 22 12.63 -7.70 28.30
CA ALA A 22 14.08 -7.79 28.20
C ALA A 22 14.75 -7.78 29.59
N ALA A 23 14.36 -6.84 30.45
CA ALA A 23 14.89 -6.76 31.83
C ALA A 23 14.55 -8.01 32.64
N PHE A 24 13.33 -8.49 32.58
CA PHE A 24 12.88 -9.71 33.24
C PHE A 24 13.66 -10.93 32.75
N LYS A 25 13.77 -11.14 31.45
CA LYS A 25 14.54 -12.25 30.87
C LYS A 25 16.03 -12.15 31.19
N ALA A 26 16.63 -10.96 31.07
CA ALA A 26 18.04 -10.76 31.41
C ALA A 26 18.31 -11.10 32.87
N PHE A 27 17.48 -10.63 33.81
CA PHE A 27 17.61 -10.92 35.24
C PHE A 27 17.56 -12.44 35.53
N ILE A 28 16.56 -13.13 35.00
CA ILE A 28 16.42 -14.58 35.17
C ILE A 28 17.53 -15.35 34.45
N GLY A 29 17.91 -14.92 33.23
CA GLY A 29 19.01 -15.53 32.47
C GLY A 29 20.36 -15.48 33.20
N LEU A 30 20.66 -14.34 33.81
CA LEU A 30 21.87 -14.18 34.63
C LEU A 30 21.83 -15.05 35.90
N LEU A 31 20.69 -15.08 36.60
CA LEU A 31 20.53 -15.91 37.81
C LEU A 31 20.57 -17.41 37.50
N SER A 32 20.03 -17.86 36.38
CA SER A 32 20.02 -19.26 35.99
C SER A 32 21.28 -19.69 35.23
N GLY A 33 22.17 -18.76 34.86
CA GLY A 33 23.33 -19.02 34.00
C GLY A 33 22.93 -19.43 32.57
N SER A 34 21.69 -19.14 32.14
CA SER A 34 21.18 -19.52 30.83
C SER A 34 21.45 -18.44 29.75
N ILE A 35 22.44 -18.71 28.90
CA ILE A 35 22.78 -17.86 27.77
C ILE A 35 21.60 -17.70 26.82
N ALA A 36 20.81 -18.76 26.63
CA ALA A 36 19.64 -18.73 25.74
C ALA A 36 18.60 -17.67 26.18
N ILE A 37 18.32 -17.58 27.50
CA ILE A 37 17.39 -16.57 28.04
C ILE A 37 17.97 -15.17 27.91
N VAL A 38 19.30 -14.99 28.08
CA VAL A 38 19.96 -13.70 27.89
C VAL A 38 19.89 -13.26 26.41
N LEU A 39 20.10 -14.17 25.46
CA LEU A 39 19.96 -13.89 24.04
C LEU A 39 18.50 -13.51 23.67
N ASP A 40 17.53 -14.18 24.27
CA ASP A 40 16.11 -13.86 24.09
C ASP A 40 15.76 -12.47 24.68
N ALA A 41 16.45 -12.04 25.77
CA ALA A 41 16.34 -10.67 26.24
C ALA A 41 16.88 -9.64 25.24
N VAL A 42 17.99 -9.95 24.57
CA VAL A 42 18.53 -9.08 23.49
C VAL A 42 17.54 -8.98 22.33
N ASN A 43 16.85 -10.06 21.98
CA ASN A 43 15.82 -10.02 20.95
C ASN A 43 14.68 -9.05 21.28
N ASN A 44 14.18 -9.04 22.53
CA ASN A 44 13.17 -8.06 22.94
C ASN A 44 13.67 -6.59 22.90
N LEU A 45 14.97 -6.36 23.03
CA LEU A 45 15.55 -5.03 22.80
C LEU A 45 15.49 -4.64 21.31
N SER A 46 15.66 -5.59 20.39
CA SER A 46 15.51 -5.35 18.95
C SER A 46 14.07 -4.96 18.57
N ASP A 47 13.07 -5.58 19.25
CA ASP A 47 11.66 -5.23 19.03
C ASP A 47 11.33 -3.81 19.56
N ALA A 48 11.97 -3.42 20.68
CA ALA A 48 11.89 -2.04 21.15
C ALA A 48 12.47 -1.06 20.13
N LEU A 49 13.53 -1.45 19.40
CA LEU A 49 14.11 -0.65 18.32
C LEU A 49 13.13 -0.45 17.15
N SER A 50 12.38 -1.48 16.74
CA SER A 50 11.32 -1.36 15.72
C SER A 50 10.29 -0.30 16.12
N SER A 51 9.88 -0.28 17.37
CA SER A 51 8.98 0.75 17.90
C SER A 51 9.60 2.16 17.90
N VAL A 52 10.92 2.29 18.13
CA VAL A 52 11.64 3.57 18.00
C VAL A 52 11.65 4.04 16.55
N ILE A 53 11.90 3.12 15.60
CA ILE A 53 11.87 3.41 14.16
C ILE A 53 10.49 3.96 13.77
N THR A 54 9.40 3.35 14.26
CA THR A 54 8.04 3.84 14.04
C THR A 54 7.84 5.27 14.54
N ILE A 55 8.32 5.60 15.77
CA ILE A 55 8.20 6.97 16.32
C ILE A 55 8.97 7.97 15.46
N VAL A 56 10.21 7.64 15.11
CA VAL A 56 11.07 8.51 14.30
C VAL A 56 10.47 8.70 12.92
N GLY A 57 10.02 7.61 12.28
CA GLY A 57 9.37 7.62 10.98
C GLY A 57 8.13 8.51 10.98
N THR A 58 7.23 8.33 11.94
CA THR A 58 6.02 9.15 12.08
C THR A 58 6.35 10.64 12.28
N LYS A 59 7.34 10.95 13.12
CA LYS A 59 7.76 12.35 13.33
C LYS A 59 8.33 12.98 12.07
N LEU A 60 9.14 12.24 11.31
CA LEU A 60 9.72 12.72 10.07
C LEU A 60 8.67 12.83 8.97
N ALA A 61 7.76 11.87 8.86
CA ALA A 61 6.66 11.89 7.88
C ALA A 61 5.76 13.13 8.06
N ASN A 62 5.60 13.59 9.29
CA ASN A 62 4.79 14.77 9.62
C ASN A 62 5.52 16.12 9.48
N LYS A 63 6.78 16.10 9.07
CA LYS A 63 7.50 17.33 8.78
C LYS A 63 6.82 18.09 7.65
N ALA A 64 6.62 19.41 7.85
CA ALA A 64 6.03 20.27 6.84
C ALA A 64 6.82 20.21 5.51
N PRO A 65 6.17 20.48 4.37
CA PRO A 65 6.85 20.68 3.10
C PRO A 65 7.99 21.66 3.20
N ASP A 66 9.09 21.38 2.51
CA ASP A 66 10.25 22.26 2.41
C ASP A 66 10.70 22.37 0.93
N ARG A 67 11.72 23.18 0.66
CA ARG A 67 12.20 23.43 -0.71
C ARG A 67 12.66 22.15 -1.44
N LYS A 68 13.14 21.17 -0.70
CA LYS A 68 13.60 19.88 -1.23
C LYS A 68 12.43 18.90 -1.45
N HIS A 69 11.43 18.97 -0.58
CA HIS A 69 10.28 18.08 -0.55
C HIS A 69 8.98 18.90 -0.52
N PRO A 70 8.60 19.53 -1.66
CA PRO A 70 7.44 20.43 -1.72
C PRO A 70 6.12 19.69 -1.45
N LEU A 71 6.04 18.40 -1.76
CA LEU A 71 4.88 17.55 -1.46
C LEU A 71 4.94 16.92 -0.05
N GLY A 72 5.90 17.34 0.80
CA GLY A 72 6.04 16.87 2.18
C GLY A 72 6.86 15.59 2.31
N HIS A 73 6.84 15.03 3.51
CA HIS A 73 7.70 13.91 3.92
C HIS A 73 6.91 12.63 4.21
N GLY A 74 5.62 12.55 3.85
CA GLY A 74 4.74 11.43 4.22
C GLY A 74 5.28 10.04 3.85
N ARG A 75 5.96 9.91 2.72
CA ARG A 75 6.59 8.65 2.27
C ARG A 75 7.70 8.12 3.19
N VAL A 76 8.18 8.93 4.15
CA VAL A 76 9.15 8.46 5.16
C VAL A 76 8.53 7.36 6.04
N GLU A 77 7.21 7.35 6.21
CA GLU A 77 6.54 6.25 6.93
C GLU A 77 6.73 4.91 6.21
N TYR A 78 6.63 4.88 4.89
CA TYR A 78 6.91 3.67 4.07
C TYR A 78 8.38 3.23 4.19
N ILE A 79 9.32 4.17 4.19
CA ILE A 79 10.74 3.86 4.40
C ILE A 79 10.95 3.22 5.78
N SER A 80 10.26 3.71 6.81
CA SER A 80 10.31 3.13 8.16
C SER A 80 9.76 1.71 8.19
N THR A 81 8.64 1.47 7.51
CA THR A 81 8.05 0.13 7.35
C THR A 81 9.01 -0.82 6.62
N ALA A 82 9.66 -0.37 5.55
CA ALA A 82 10.66 -1.16 4.83
C ALA A 82 11.85 -1.56 5.73
N VAL A 83 12.33 -0.64 6.58
CA VAL A 83 13.42 -0.93 7.53
C VAL A 83 12.99 -2.01 8.55
N ILE A 84 11.77 -1.91 9.09
CA ILE A 84 11.23 -2.94 10.00
C ILE A 84 11.11 -4.28 9.27
N ALA A 85 10.59 -4.30 8.06
CA ALA A 85 10.45 -5.53 7.27
C ALA A 85 11.80 -6.20 6.94
N ILE A 86 12.86 -5.41 6.70
CA ILE A 86 14.22 -5.91 6.54
C ILE A 86 14.73 -6.57 7.84
N ILE A 87 14.43 -5.98 9.01
CA ILE A 87 14.78 -6.57 10.32
C ILE A 87 14.04 -7.91 10.49
N ILE A 88 12.77 -7.98 10.15
CA ILE A 88 11.97 -9.24 10.19
C ILE A 88 12.59 -10.30 9.28
N CYS A 89 12.91 -9.96 8.03
CA CYS A 89 13.59 -10.87 7.10
C CYS A 89 14.93 -11.38 7.67
N TYR A 90 15.74 -10.49 8.22
CA TYR A 90 17.01 -10.84 8.82
C TYR A 90 16.83 -11.79 10.02
N ALA A 91 15.88 -11.54 10.90
CA ALA A 91 15.52 -12.42 12.01
C ALA A 91 15.06 -13.80 11.52
N GLY A 92 14.23 -13.86 10.48
CA GLY A 92 13.82 -15.11 9.83
C GLY A 92 14.98 -15.90 9.25
N ILE A 93 15.90 -15.24 8.53
CA ILE A 93 17.07 -15.88 7.93
C ILE A 93 18.01 -16.42 9.02
N THR A 94 18.31 -15.65 10.06
CA THR A 94 19.16 -16.09 11.17
C THR A 94 18.55 -17.27 11.91
N SER A 95 17.25 -17.23 12.20
CA SER A 95 16.51 -18.34 12.82
C SER A 95 16.51 -19.60 11.96
N LEU A 96 16.39 -19.47 10.62
CA LEU A 96 16.48 -20.60 9.71
C LEU A 96 17.87 -21.24 9.73
N VAL A 97 18.93 -20.43 9.67
CA VAL A 97 20.32 -20.91 9.73
C VAL A 97 20.60 -21.64 11.03
N GLU A 98 20.12 -21.11 12.16
CA GLU A 98 20.27 -21.77 13.46
C GLU A 98 19.48 -23.08 13.54
N SER A 99 18.26 -23.10 13.02
CA SER A 99 17.44 -24.30 12.94
C SER A 99 18.12 -25.41 12.10
N ILE A 100 18.67 -25.04 10.93
CA ILE A 100 19.41 -25.99 10.07
C ILE A 100 20.66 -26.51 10.79
N LYS A 101 21.43 -25.68 11.49
CA LYS A 101 22.58 -26.13 12.28
C LYS A 101 22.18 -27.13 13.36
N LYS A 102 21.08 -26.89 14.08
CA LYS A 102 20.53 -27.80 15.09
C LYS A 102 19.98 -29.11 14.49
N ILE A 103 19.54 -29.11 13.23
CA ILE A 103 19.13 -30.35 12.52
C ILE A 103 20.37 -31.18 12.16
N ILE A 104 21.46 -30.53 11.71
CA ILE A 104 22.71 -31.20 11.29
C ILE A 104 23.49 -31.72 12.50
N ASP A 105 23.57 -30.92 13.57
CA ASP A 105 24.26 -31.26 14.83
C ASP A 105 23.28 -31.18 16.00
N PRO A 106 22.47 -32.23 16.23
CA PRO A 106 21.41 -32.25 17.23
C PRO A 106 21.99 -32.16 18.66
N GLN A 107 21.70 -31.05 19.32
CA GLN A 107 22.00 -30.91 20.76
C GLN A 107 20.71 -31.15 21.56
N LEU A 108 20.83 -31.96 22.61
CA LEU A 108 19.69 -32.23 23.48
C LEU A 108 19.34 -30.97 24.26
N PRO A 109 18.10 -30.48 24.10
CA PRO A 109 17.67 -29.26 24.77
C PRO A 109 17.57 -29.47 26.29
N LYS A 110 17.96 -28.47 27.05
CA LYS A 110 17.85 -28.48 28.53
C LYS A 110 16.68 -27.59 28.94
N TYR A 111 15.50 -28.15 29.02
CA TYR A 111 14.33 -27.43 29.52
C TYR A 111 14.23 -27.52 31.03
N THR A 112 14.15 -26.38 31.71
CA THR A 112 13.81 -26.29 33.10
C THR A 112 12.40 -25.72 33.28
N THR A 113 11.72 -26.03 34.37
CA THR A 113 10.38 -25.48 34.66
C THR A 113 10.38 -23.96 34.64
N VAL A 114 11.48 -23.35 35.14
CA VAL A 114 11.65 -21.89 35.13
C VAL A 114 11.71 -21.35 33.70
N THR A 115 12.50 -21.98 32.81
CA THR A 115 12.60 -21.58 31.39
C THR A 115 11.25 -21.65 30.69
N LEU A 116 10.46 -22.73 30.88
CA LEU A 116 9.17 -22.89 30.32
C LEU A 116 8.14 -21.85 30.77
N LEU A 117 8.18 -21.52 32.09
CA LEU A 117 7.33 -20.49 32.67
C LEU A 117 7.63 -19.11 32.05
N ILE A 118 8.91 -18.77 31.89
CA ILE A 118 9.36 -17.51 31.28
C ILE A 118 8.85 -17.40 29.81
N VAL A 119 9.05 -18.47 29.05
CA VAL A 119 8.57 -18.52 27.66
C VAL A 119 7.05 -18.39 27.60
N ALA A 120 6.30 -19.09 28.45
CA ALA A 120 4.84 -19.00 28.49
C ALA A 120 4.35 -17.56 28.80
N VAL A 121 4.96 -16.89 29.79
CA VAL A 121 4.63 -15.49 30.12
C VAL A 121 4.97 -14.56 28.94
N ALA A 122 6.15 -14.74 28.34
CA ALA A 122 6.56 -13.93 27.19
C ALA A 122 5.61 -14.11 25.99
N VAL A 123 5.19 -15.34 25.68
CA VAL A 123 4.20 -15.63 24.63
C VAL A 123 2.90 -14.87 24.89
N PHE A 124 2.37 -14.96 26.09
CA PHE A 124 1.12 -14.29 26.45
C PHE A 124 1.19 -12.77 26.30
N VAL A 125 2.27 -12.17 26.81
CA VAL A 125 2.50 -10.72 26.68
C VAL A 125 2.65 -10.31 25.21
N LYS A 126 3.42 -11.06 24.41
CA LYS A 126 3.65 -10.77 22.98
C LYS A 126 2.37 -10.89 22.14
N ILE A 127 1.51 -11.88 22.40
CA ILE A 127 0.22 -12.03 21.72
C ILE A 127 -0.66 -10.81 21.99
N ILE A 128 -0.78 -10.41 23.25
CA ILE A 128 -1.60 -9.24 23.62
C ILE A 128 -1.03 -7.97 22.99
N LEU A 129 0.27 -7.76 23.14
CA LEU A 129 0.97 -6.58 22.62
C LEU A 129 0.85 -6.50 21.11
N GLY A 130 1.21 -7.57 20.38
CA GLY A 130 1.18 -7.60 18.92
C GLY A 130 -0.23 -7.37 18.36
N THR A 131 -1.25 -8.01 18.97
CA THR A 131 -2.65 -7.81 18.58
C THR A 131 -3.11 -6.38 18.83
N TYR A 132 -2.74 -5.80 19.97
CA TYR A 132 -3.09 -4.42 20.30
C TYR A 132 -2.42 -3.43 19.34
N VAL A 133 -1.10 -3.55 19.14
CA VAL A 133 -0.31 -2.66 18.29
C VAL A 133 -0.80 -2.72 16.84
N LYS A 134 -1.00 -3.94 16.29
CA LYS A 134 -1.53 -4.12 14.94
C LYS A 134 -2.91 -3.48 14.77
N LYS A 135 -3.86 -3.79 15.67
CA LYS A 135 -5.22 -3.24 15.60
C LYS A 135 -5.25 -1.72 15.69
N VAL A 136 -4.37 -1.13 16.49
CA VAL A 136 -4.23 0.33 16.53
C VAL A 136 -3.62 0.84 15.22
N GLY A 137 -2.58 0.19 14.69
CA GLY A 137 -1.97 0.52 13.40
C GLY A 137 -2.99 0.58 12.26
N GLU A 138 -3.80 -0.47 12.12
CA GLU A 138 -4.91 -0.54 11.16
C GLU A 138 -5.92 0.61 11.37
N SER A 139 -6.28 0.91 12.63
CA SER A 139 -7.24 1.98 12.95
C SER A 139 -6.77 3.39 12.64
N VAL A 140 -5.47 3.60 12.47
CA VAL A 140 -4.85 4.90 12.18
C VAL A 140 -4.09 4.91 10.85
N ASN A 141 -4.27 3.88 10.04
CA ASN A 141 -3.61 3.73 8.74
C ASN A 141 -2.09 3.95 8.82
N SER A 142 -1.42 3.25 9.77
CA SER A 142 0.04 3.32 9.98
C SER A 142 0.69 1.98 9.70
N GLU A 143 1.31 1.85 8.52
CA GLU A 143 1.99 0.63 8.10
C GLU A 143 3.14 0.26 9.04
N SER A 144 3.93 1.24 9.48
CA SER A 144 5.04 0.98 10.40
C SER A 144 4.58 0.45 11.75
N LEU A 145 3.38 0.86 12.22
CA LEU A 145 2.80 0.33 13.45
C LEU A 145 2.20 -1.06 13.23
N VAL A 146 1.58 -1.31 12.07
CA VAL A 146 1.11 -2.65 11.65
C VAL A 146 2.30 -3.60 11.59
N ALA A 147 3.39 -3.20 10.92
CA ALA A 147 4.63 -3.97 10.84
C ALA A 147 5.19 -4.34 12.22
N SER A 148 5.29 -3.37 13.14
CA SER A 148 5.73 -3.63 14.52
C SER A 148 4.79 -4.59 15.27
N GLY A 149 3.49 -4.54 15.01
CA GLY A 149 2.51 -5.45 15.58
C GLY A 149 2.62 -6.87 15.04
N GLU A 150 2.89 -7.01 13.73
CA GLU A 150 3.16 -8.31 13.10
C GLU A 150 4.45 -8.93 13.60
N ASP A 151 5.53 -8.16 13.70
CA ASP A 151 6.80 -8.59 14.28
C ASP A 151 6.60 -9.22 15.67
N ALA A 152 5.89 -8.52 16.57
CA ALA A 152 5.57 -9.03 17.90
C ALA A 152 4.73 -10.33 17.87
N LYS A 153 3.84 -10.51 16.87
CA LYS A 153 3.06 -11.75 16.69
C LYS A 153 3.91 -12.90 16.17
N LEU A 154 4.77 -12.64 15.19
CA LEU A 154 5.70 -13.64 14.65
C LEU A 154 6.62 -14.17 15.72
N ASP A 155 7.11 -13.29 16.60
CA ASP A 155 7.89 -13.64 17.77
C ASP A 155 7.11 -14.52 18.76
N ALA A 156 5.81 -14.23 18.97
CA ALA A 156 4.95 -15.08 19.79
C ALA A 156 4.74 -16.48 19.15
N VAL A 157 4.67 -16.56 17.82
CA VAL A 157 4.58 -17.86 17.10
C VAL A 157 5.85 -18.67 17.29
N ILE A 158 7.03 -18.06 17.16
CA ILE A 158 8.32 -18.72 17.42
C ILE A 158 8.35 -19.26 18.86
N SER A 159 8.06 -18.40 19.83
CA SER A 159 8.09 -18.75 21.26
C SER A 159 7.06 -19.84 21.60
N THR A 160 5.86 -19.80 20.98
CA THR A 160 4.84 -20.84 21.16
C THR A 160 5.31 -22.18 20.60
N SER A 161 5.94 -22.19 19.43
CA SER A 161 6.47 -23.42 18.83
C SER A 161 7.57 -24.05 19.69
N THR A 162 8.44 -23.23 20.27
CA THR A 162 9.45 -23.69 21.22
C THR A 162 8.82 -24.30 22.47
N LEU A 163 7.74 -23.69 23.00
CA LEU A 163 7.01 -24.22 24.14
C LEU A 163 6.35 -25.57 23.82
N VAL A 164 5.71 -25.71 22.66
CA VAL A 164 5.11 -26.98 22.20
C VAL A 164 6.18 -28.03 22.00
N ALA A 165 7.29 -27.68 21.34
CA ALA A 165 8.43 -28.60 21.15
C ALA A 165 9.02 -29.08 22.49
N ALA A 166 9.12 -28.19 23.47
CA ALA A 166 9.59 -28.53 24.80
C ALA A 166 8.67 -29.51 25.54
N ILE A 167 7.34 -29.32 25.44
CA ILE A 167 6.35 -30.25 26.03
C ILE A 167 6.46 -31.63 25.38
N ILE A 168 6.56 -31.69 24.04
CA ILE A 168 6.72 -32.94 23.30
C ILE A 168 8.02 -33.67 23.71
N PHE A 169 9.11 -32.91 23.82
CA PHE A 169 10.39 -33.46 24.25
C PHE A 169 10.34 -34.07 25.66
N ILE A 170 9.71 -33.37 26.62
CA ILE A 170 9.57 -33.85 28.01
C ILE A 170 8.72 -35.12 28.06
N GLN A 171 7.65 -35.23 27.26
CA GLN A 171 6.73 -36.37 27.27
C GLN A 171 7.21 -37.57 26.46
N PHE A 172 7.82 -37.31 25.31
CA PHE A 172 8.12 -38.36 24.32
C PHE A 172 9.62 -38.52 24.03
N GLY A 173 10.50 -37.64 24.53
CA GLY A 173 11.94 -37.64 24.27
C GLY A 173 12.34 -37.27 22.85
N VAL A 174 11.38 -36.77 22.03
CA VAL A 174 11.62 -36.40 20.64
C VAL A 174 11.86 -34.89 20.51
N SER A 175 13.02 -34.52 20.00
CA SER A 175 13.36 -33.11 19.76
C SER A 175 12.83 -32.65 18.41
N LEU A 176 11.75 -31.86 18.41
CA LEU A 176 11.14 -31.27 17.20
C LEU A 176 11.46 -29.78 17.05
N GLU A 177 12.14 -29.17 18.02
CA GLU A 177 12.42 -27.72 18.08
C GLU A 177 13.04 -27.19 16.78
N ALA A 178 14.07 -27.87 16.28
CA ALA A 178 14.80 -27.44 15.09
C ALA A 178 13.96 -27.51 13.81
N TYR A 179 13.13 -28.55 13.67
CA TYR A 179 12.26 -28.70 12.49
C TYR A 179 11.13 -27.66 12.49
N LEU A 180 10.48 -27.45 13.63
CA LEU A 180 9.44 -26.43 13.77
C LEU A 180 10.03 -25.03 13.57
N GLY A 181 11.22 -24.77 14.14
CA GLY A 181 11.96 -23.52 13.95
C GLY A 181 12.24 -23.24 12.46
N ALA A 182 12.69 -24.24 11.70
CA ALA A 182 12.96 -24.10 10.28
C ALA A 182 11.69 -23.75 9.47
N ILE A 183 10.58 -24.46 9.72
CA ILE A 183 9.30 -24.19 9.04
C ILE A 183 8.81 -22.77 9.34
N ILE A 184 8.83 -22.36 10.61
CA ILE A 184 8.37 -21.04 11.03
C ILE A 184 9.26 -19.96 10.45
N SER A 185 10.58 -20.16 10.42
CA SER A 185 11.53 -19.20 9.84
C SER A 185 11.22 -18.92 8.36
N ILE A 186 10.81 -19.93 7.58
CA ILE A 186 10.38 -19.74 6.19
C ILE A 186 9.12 -18.86 6.11
N VAL A 187 8.17 -19.07 7.03
CA VAL A 187 6.94 -18.23 7.08
C VAL A 187 7.30 -16.78 7.43
N ILE A 188 8.24 -16.56 8.37
CA ILE A 188 8.69 -15.21 8.76
C ILE A 188 9.41 -14.51 7.61
N ILE A 189 10.30 -15.23 6.90
CA ILE A 189 10.98 -14.67 5.72
C ILE A 189 9.95 -14.25 4.67
N LYS A 190 8.95 -15.11 4.43
CA LYS A 190 7.88 -14.79 3.49
C LYS A 190 7.10 -13.54 3.93
N ALA A 191 6.69 -13.46 5.19
CA ALA A 191 5.97 -12.30 5.73
C ALA A 191 6.78 -11.01 5.59
N GLY A 192 8.08 -11.05 5.91
CA GLY A 192 8.97 -9.90 5.71
C GLY A 192 9.14 -9.51 4.25
N TYR A 193 9.24 -10.49 3.35
CA TYR A 193 9.31 -10.25 1.90
C TYR A 193 8.03 -9.61 1.36
N ASP A 194 6.86 -10.15 1.72
CA ASP A 194 5.56 -9.62 1.31
C ASP A 194 5.40 -8.16 1.76
N MET A 195 5.78 -7.85 3.00
CA MET A 195 5.77 -6.49 3.56
C MET A 195 6.73 -5.54 2.82
N ILE A 196 7.94 -5.99 2.44
CA ILE A 196 8.87 -5.20 1.64
C ILE A 196 8.27 -4.93 0.26
N SER A 197 7.71 -5.95 -0.38
CA SER A 197 7.12 -5.85 -1.73
C SER A 197 5.97 -4.84 -1.75
N GLU A 198 5.06 -4.92 -0.79
CA GLU A 198 3.94 -3.99 -0.62
C GLU A 198 4.42 -2.55 -0.39
N THR A 199 5.37 -2.36 0.53
CA THR A 199 5.95 -1.03 0.80
C THR A 199 6.65 -0.44 -0.44
N ILE A 200 7.35 -1.26 -1.23
CA ILE A 200 7.96 -0.83 -2.48
C ILE A 200 6.88 -0.43 -3.49
N SER A 201 5.79 -1.19 -3.61
CA SER A 201 4.67 -0.86 -4.50
C SER A 201 4.07 0.51 -4.16
N HIS A 202 3.86 0.82 -2.88
CA HIS A 202 3.41 2.15 -2.45
C HIS A 202 4.41 3.27 -2.81
N ILE A 203 5.72 3.03 -2.70
CA ILE A 203 6.75 4.01 -3.08
C ILE A 203 6.78 4.21 -4.60
N LEU A 204 6.61 3.14 -5.38
CA LEU A 204 6.59 3.18 -6.85
C LEU A 204 5.33 3.84 -7.41
N GLY A 205 4.27 3.96 -6.63
CA GLY A 205 3.00 4.54 -7.05
C GLY A 205 1.99 3.47 -7.43
N GLU A 206 1.72 2.56 -6.51
CA GLU A 206 0.63 1.60 -6.64
C GLU A 206 -0.71 2.33 -6.86
N ARG A 207 -1.58 1.66 -7.61
CA ARG A 207 -2.95 2.13 -7.84
C ARG A 207 -3.65 2.38 -6.50
N VAL A 208 -4.28 3.53 -6.40
CA VAL A 208 -5.09 3.91 -5.22
C VAL A 208 -6.33 3.01 -5.15
N GLU A 209 -6.85 2.83 -3.96
CA GLU A 209 -8.06 2.05 -3.72
C GLU A 209 -9.20 2.48 -4.66
N ILE A 210 -9.84 1.50 -5.30
CA ILE A 210 -10.92 1.70 -6.28
C ILE A 210 -12.06 2.54 -5.67
N GLU A 211 -12.37 2.33 -4.39
CA GLU A 211 -13.43 3.07 -3.70
C GLU A 211 -13.15 4.58 -3.62
N LEU A 212 -11.90 4.97 -3.33
CA LEU A 212 -11.50 6.38 -3.31
C LEU A 212 -11.61 7.00 -4.72
N SER A 213 -11.16 6.27 -5.74
CA SER A 213 -11.27 6.70 -7.14
C SER A 213 -12.73 6.91 -7.55
N HIS A 214 -13.61 5.98 -7.20
CA HIS A 214 -15.05 6.10 -7.45
C HIS A 214 -15.68 7.23 -6.66
N GLN A 215 -15.25 7.47 -5.42
CA GLN A 215 -15.74 8.56 -4.61
C GLN A 215 -15.39 9.92 -5.21
N VAL A 216 -14.15 10.10 -5.65
CA VAL A 216 -13.70 11.32 -6.35
C VAL A 216 -14.53 11.55 -7.61
N LYS A 217 -14.64 10.53 -8.47
CA LYS A 217 -15.44 10.64 -9.70
C LYS A 217 -16.92 10.96 -9.41
N ARG A 218 -17.55 10.33 -8.40
CA ARG A 218 -18.93 10.64 -8.00
C ARG A 218 -19.12 12.09 -7.59
N ILE A 219 -18.18 12.64 -6.81
CA ILE A 219 -18.23 14.05 -6.40
C ILE A 219 -18.12 14.95 -7.64
N VAL A 220 -17.20 14.67 -8.54
CA VAL A 220 -16.99 15.47 -9.74
C VAL A 220 -18.21 15.47 -10.65
N VAL A 221 -18.83 14.33 -10.91
CA VAL A 221 -20.02 14.23 -11.76
C VAL A 221 -21.32 14.67 -11.04
N SER A 222 -21.28 14.98 -9.75
CA SER A 222 -22.44 15.54 -9.04
C SER A 222 -22.72 17.00 -9.36
N PHE A 223 -21.80 17.69 -10.04
CA PHE A 223 -22.02 19.04 -10.53
C PHE A 223 -22.80 19.02 -11.84
N ASP A 224 -23.91 19.73 -11.90
CA ASP A 224 -24.84 19.72 -13.04
C ASP A 224 -24.19 20.07 -14.40
N GLU A 225 -23.13 20.88 -14.35
CA GLU A 225 -22.40 21.31 -15.55
C GLU A 225 -21.38 20.28 -16.04
N VAL A 226 -21.11 19.20 -15.29
CA VAL A 226 -20.14 18.14 -15.63
C VAL A 226 -20.88 16.98 -16.26
N SER A 227 -20.59 16.72 -17.53
CA SER A 227 -21.17 15.60 -18.27
C SER A 227 -20.43 14.28 -18.09
N GLY A 228 -19.13 14.35 -17.72
CA GLY A 228 -18.28 13.17 -17.51
C GLY A 228 -17.00 13.52 -16.76
N ALA A 229 -16.39 12.50 -16.18
CA ALA A 229 -15.13 12.58 -15.46
C ALA A 229 -14.20 11.45 -15.91
N TYR A 230 -13.03 11.79 -16.44
CA TYR A 230 -12.09 10.90 -17.12
C TYR A 230 -10.67 11.11 -16.61
N ASP A 231 -9.76 10.19 -16.90
CA ASP A 231 -8.33 10.30 -16.70
C ASP A 231 -7.96 10.67 -15.25
N LEU A 232 -8.69 10.11 -14.29
CA LEU A 232 -8.36 10.31 -12.90
C LEU A 232 -7.03 9.63 -12.59
N SER A 233 -6.02 10.43 -12.30
CA SER A 233 -4.71 10.00 -11.86
C SER A 233 -4.49 10.45 -10.42
N LEU A 234 -4.26 9.51 -9.51
CA LEU A 234 -3.99 9.79 -8.10
C LEU A 234 -2.62 9.26 -7.71
N HIS A 235 -1.85 10.09 -7.03
CA HIS A 235 -0.52 9.76 -6.54
C HIS A 235 -0.49 9.81 -5.01
N ASN A 236 0.02 8.74 -4.41
CA ASN A 236 0.19 8.66 -2.97
C ASN A 236 1.52 9.30 -2.53
N TYR A 237 1.45 10.25 -1.60
CA TYR A 237 2.60 10.91 -0.97
C TYR A 237 2.70 10.64 0.53
N GLY A 238 2.15 9.53 0.99
CA GLY A 238 2.15 9.07 2.37
C GLY A 238 0.73 8.67 2.80
N PRO A 239 0.57 8.06 3.96
CA PRO A 239 -0.74 7.68 4.48
C PRO A 239 -1.69 8.88 4.47
N ASP A 240 -2.89 8.69 3.94
CA ASP A 240 -3.96 9.69 3.87
C ASP A 240 -3.60 10.98 3.08
N ARG A 241 -2.59 10.94 2.20
CA ARG A 241 -2.20 12.10 1.41
C ARG A 241 -2.11 11.77 -0.07
N TYR A 242 -3.12 12.18 -0.80
CA TYR A 242 -3.25 11.96 -2.23
C TYR A 242 -3.26 13.29 -2.99
N VAL A 243 -2.57 13.29 -4.12
CA VAL A 243 -2.51 14.40 -5.07
C VAL A 243 -2.82 13.83 -6.44
N GLY A 244 -3.54 14.56 -7.26
CA GLY A 244 -3.88 14.04 -8.57
C GLY A 244 -4.43 15.05 -9.54
N SER A 245 -4.84 14.53 -10.70
CA SER A 245 -5.51 15.27 -11.75
C SER A 245 -6.68 14.48 -12.30
N ILE A 246 -7.63 15.20 -12.91
CA ILE A 246 -8.80 14.62 -13.55
C ILE A 246 -9.17 15.46 -14.76
N HIS A 247 -9.78 14.86 -15.78
CA HIS A 247 -10.45 15.58 -16.86
C HIS A 247 -11.95 15.59 -16.63
N ILE A 248 -12.58 16.73 -16.88
CA ILE A 248 -14.04 16.88 -16.86
C ILE A 248 -14.55 17.24 -18.23
N GLU A 249 -15.70 16.71 -18.60
CA GLU A 249 -16.39 17.07 -19.81
C GLU A 249 -17.47 18.11 -19.51
N VAL A 250 -17.40 19.27 -20.16
CA VAL A 250 -18.32 20.40 -20.00
C VAL A 250 -18.81 20.92 -21.35
N ASP A 251 -19.93 21.63 -21.37
CA ASP A 251 -20.47 22.18 -22.59
C ASP A 251 -19.53 23.17 -23.30
N GLU A 252 -19.42 23.08 -24.63
CA GLU A 252 -18.53 23.92 -25.44
C GLU A 252 -18.80 25.43 -25.33
N ASP A 253 -20.03 25.83 -24.93
CA ASP A 253 -20.44 27.21 -24.75
C ASP A 253 -20.11 27.79 -23.36
N MET A 254 -19.50 26.97 -22.45
CA MET A 254 -19.18 27.43 -21.11
C MET A 254 -18.17 28.58 -21.14
N THR A 255 -18.46 29.67 -20.44
CA THR A 255 -17.52 30.80 -20.34
C THR A 255 -16.32 30.46 -19.49
N MET A 256 -15.14 30.99 -19.82
CA MET A 256 -13.92 30.80 -19.05
C MET A 256 -14.07 31.18 -17.57
N THR A 257 -14.84 32.23 -17.26
CA THR A 257 -15.11 32.67 -15.89
C THR A 257 -15.90 31.61 -15.13
N ARG A 258 -16.91 31.02 -15.75
CA ARG A 258 -17.70 29.94 -15.11
C ARG A 258 -16.89 28.68 -14.93
N LEU A 259 -16.08 28.35 -15.93
CA LEU A 259 -15.17 27.20 -15.87
C LEU A 259 -14.16 27.31 -14.70
N ASP A 260 -13.52 28.47 -14.52
CA ASP A 260 -12.61 28.70 -13.38
C ASP A 260 -13.34 28.55 -12.03
N GLN A 261 -14.56 29.06 -11.93
CA GLN A 261 -15.38 28.90 -10.72
C GLN A 261 -15.70 27.42 -10.46
N LEU A 262 -16.11 26.67 -11.49
CA LEU A 262 -16.45 25.26 -11.41
C LEU A 262 -15.25 24.42 -10.97
N GLN A 263 -14.08 24.62 -11.60
CA GLN A 263 -12.85 23.93 -11.22
C GLN A 263 -12.47 24.15 -9.74
N ARG A 264 -12.59 25.40 -9.24
CA ARG A 264 -12.35 25.69 -7.83
C ARG A 264 -13.33 25.03 -6.89
N GLN A 265 -14.61 24.97 -7.26
CA GLN A 265 -15.65 24.30 -6.49
C GLN A 265 -15.42 22.79 -6.44
N ILE A 266 -15.11 22.18 -7.56
CA ILE A 266 -14.79 20.75 -7.66
C ILE A 266 -13.57 20.44 -6.78
N ALA A 267 -12.47 21.18 -6.93
CA ALA A 267 -11.25 20.94 -6.15
C ALA A 267 -11.51 21.07 -4.64
N TYR A 268 -12.32 22.04 -4.23
CA TYR A 268 -12.68 22.24 -2.83
C TYR A 268 -13.54 21.10 -2.27
N GLU A 269 -14.60 20.69 -2.97
CA GLU A 269 -15.49 19.61 -2.49
C GLU A 269 -14.78 18.25 -2.48
N VAL A 270 -13.98 17.95 -3.50
CA VAL A 270 -13.17 16.73 -3.52
C VAL A 270 -12.20 16.71 -2.33
N PHE A 271 -11.48 17.80 -2.08
CA PHE A 271 -10.55 17.87 -0.94
C PHE A 271 -11.27 17.72 0.41
N LYS A 272 -12.39 18.38 0.56
CA LYS A 272 -13.19 18.38 1.80
C LYS A 272 -13.74 16.98 2.11
N GLU A 273 -14.23 16.26 1.12
CA GLU A 273 -14.89 14.97 1.30
C GLU A 273 -13.92 13.78 1.31
N THR A 274 -12.77 13.88 0.59
CA THR A 274 -11.85 12.76 0.38
C THR A 274 -10.43 13.01 0.87
N GLY A 275 -10.05 14.27 1.14
CA GLY A 275 -8.66 14.64 1.41
C GLY A 275 -7.75 14.65 0.18
N VAL A 276 -8.28 14.36 -1.01
CA VAL A 276 -7.52 14.38 -2.27
C VAL A 276 -7.33 15.80 -2.77
N ALA A 277 -6.08 16.22 -3.01
CA ALA A 277 -5.77 17.50 -3.62
C ALA A 277 -5.70 17.37 -5.15
N LEU A 278 -6.69 17.89 -5.86
CA LEU A 278 -6.63 17.98 -7.32
C LEU A 278 -5.77 19.18 -7.72
N GLU A 279 -4.59 18.92 -8.30
CA GLU A 279 -3.65 19.96 -8.77
C GLU A 279 -3.95 20.40 -10.21
N GLY A 280 -4.61 19.55 -10.99
CA GLY A 280 -5.02 19.83 -12.35
C GLY A 280 -6.42 19.28 -12.64
N ILE A 281 -7.28 20.12 -13.21
CA ILE A 281 -8.55 19.69 -13.78
C ILE A 281 -8.52 20.06 -15.26
N GLY A 282 -8.26 19.03 -16.10
CA GLY A 282 -8.28 19.17 -17.54
C GLY A 282 -9.72 19.26 -18.06
N ILE A 283 -9.88 19.78 -19.28
CA ILE A 283 -11.20 20.04 -19.86
C ILE A 283 -11.35 19.32 -21.18
N TYR A 284 -12.41 18.56 -21.29
CA TYR A 284 -12.95 18.09 -22.55
C TYR A 284 -14.21 18.88 -22.89
N SER A 285 -14.27 19.37 -24.11
CA SER A 285 -15.41 20.11 -24.64
C SER A 285 -16.46 19.13 -25.14
N LYS A 286 -17.67 19.19 -24.60
CA LYS A 286 -18.79 18.39 -25.08
C LYS A 286 -19.45 19.06 -26.30
N ASN A 287 -19.54 18.32 -27.39
CA ASN A 287 -20.20 18.79 -28.61
C ASN A 287 -21.69 19.05 -28.38
N LYS A 288 -22.23 20.07 -29.07
CA LYS A 288 -23.68 20.31 -29.06
C LYS A 288 -24.43 19.08 -29.53
N LYS A 289 -25.47 18.73 -28.81
CA LYS A 289 -26.37 17.63 -29.17
C LYS A 289 -26.87 17.76 -30.59
N ASP A 290 -26.86 16.63 -31.31
CA ASP A 290 -27.29 16.53 -32.72
C ASP A 290 -26.48 17.39 -33.71
N SER A 291 -25.32 17.94 -33.32
CA SER A 291 -24.35 18.51 -34.24
C SER A 291 -23.64 17.40 -35.04
N ASP A 292 -23.04 17.76 -36.18
CA ASP A 292 -22.26 16.82 -36.99
C ASP A 292 -21.14 16.16 -36.14
N ALA A 293 -20.52 16.92 -35.24
CA ALA A 293 -19.50 16.42 -34.32
C ALA A 293 -20.07 15.40 -33.34
N ASP A 294 -21.24 15.63 -32.75
CA ASP A 294 -21.92 14.70 -31.83
C ASP A 294 -22.34 13.40 -32.55
N LEU A 295 -22.83 13.50 -33.77
CA LEU A 295 -23.18 12.33 -34.57
C LEU A 295 -21.94 11.48 -34.91
N LEU A 296 -20.86 12.13 -35.37
CA LEU A 296 -19.58 11.48 -35.64
C LEU A 296 -19.00 10.84 -34.37
N GLN A 297 -19.00 11.54 -33.26
CA GLN A 297 -18.55 10.99 -31.96
C GLN A 297 -19.29 9.69 -31.60
N LYS A 298 -20.64 9.69 -31.73
CA LYS A 298 -21.47 8.52 -31.44
C LYS A 298 -21.18 7.35 -32.38
N GLU A 299 -20.95 7.66 -33.66
CA GLU A 299 -20.63 6.64 -34.67
C GLU A 299 -19.27 6.03 -34.43
N ILE A 300 -18.24 6.87 -34.27
CA ILE A 300 -16.85 6.43 -34.00
C ILE A 300 -16.79 5.65 -32.67
N ALA A 301 -17.42 6.17 -31.60
CA ALA A 301 -17.46 5.49 -30.32
C ALA A 301 -18.08 4.09 -30.39
N ARG A 302 -19.18 3.97 -31.16
CA ARG A 302 -19.83 2.68 -31.37
C ARG A 302 -18.93 1.72 -32.15
N TYR A 303 -18.23 2.22 -33.18
CA TYR A 303 -17.32 1.41 -33.97
C TYR A 303 -16.10 0.96 -33.17
N VAL A 304 -15.43 1.87 -32.48
CA VAL A 304 -14.23 1.55 -31.68
C VAL A 304 -14.56 0.59 -30.54
N LYS A 305 -15.74 0.69 -29.94
CA LYS A 305 -16.20 -0.27 -28.91
C LYS A 305 -16.45 -1.68 -29.41
N THR A 306 -16.41 -1.94 -30.72
CA THR A 306 -16.51 -3.31 -31.25
C THR A 306 -15.20 -4.08 -31.19
N PHE A 307 -14.10 -3.40 -30.93
CA PHE A 307 -12.79 -4.06 -30.78
C PHE A 307 -12.65 -4.66 -29.37
N ASP A 308 -12.06 -5.84 -29.32
CA ASP A 308 -11.77 -6.51 -28.06
C ASP A 308 -10.83 -5.63 -27.22
N TYR A 309 -10.97 -5.73 -25.89
CA TYR A 309 -10.16 -5.01 -24.89
C TYR A 309 -10.34 -3.49 -24.86
N VAL A 310 -11.24 -2.90 -25.68
CA VAL A 310 -11.59 -1.48 -25.59
C VAL A 310 -12.63 -1.27 -24.50
N LYS A 311 -12.28 -0.53 -23.45
CA LYS A 311 -13.18 -0.19 -22.34
C LYS A 311 -14.05 1.01 -22.66
N GLN A 312 -13.43 2.10 -23.11
CA GLN A 312 -14.12 3.34 -23.45
C GLN A 312 -13.31 4.19 -24.42
N ILE A 313 -13.97 5.22 -24.97
CA ILE A 313 -13.33 6.36 -25.62
C ILE A 313 -13.83 7.64 -24.96
N HIS A 314 -13.00 8.67 -24.91
CA HIS A 314 -13.34 9.99 -24.36
C HIS A 314 -12.47 11.07 -24.99
N GLY A 315 -12.67 12.35 -24.61
CA GLY A 315 -11.90 13.45 -25.15
C GLY A 315 -12.11 13.67 -26.66
N PHE A 316 -13.29 13.34 -27.18
CA PHE A 316 -13.55 13.46 -28.63
C PHE A 316 -13.57 14.92 -29.05
N TYR A 317 -12.69 15.26 -30.00
CA TYR A 317 -12.60 16.56 -30.64
C TYR A 317 -12.63 16.39 -32.15
N TYR A 318 -13.42 17.22 -32.81
CA TYR A 318 -13.53 17.28 -34.27
C TYR A 318 -13.25 18.68 -34.82
N ASP A 319 -12.24 18.78 -35.68
CA ASP A 319 -11.96 19.99 -36.47
C ASP A 319 -12.49 19.82 -37.90
N PRO A 320 -13.61 20.45 -38.23
CA PRO A 320 -14.21 20.33 -39.58
C PRO A 320 -13.35 20.96 -40.69
N ALA A 321 -12.52 21.98 -40.36
CA ALA A 321 -11.66 22.63 -41.35
C ALA A 321 -10.52 21.73 -41.82
N GLN A 322 -9.94 20.94 -40.88
CA GLN A 322 -8.88 19.99 -41.15
C GLN A 322 -9.37 18.57 -41.35
N LYS A 323 -10.65 18.32 -41.18
CA LYS A 323 -11.25 16.97 -41.09
C LYS A 323 -10.48 16.07 -40.07
N LEU A 324 -10.02 16.67 -38.99
CA LEU A 324 -9.25 15.99 -37.97
C LEU A 324 -10.17 15.54 -36.83
N MET A 325 -10.08 14.28 -36.46
CA MET A 325 -10.69 13.73 -35.27
C MET A 325 -9.62 13.35 -34.28
N SER A 326 -9.73 13.81 -33.02
CA SER A 326 -8.86 13.44 -31.94
C SER A 326 -9.68 12.85 -30.80
N PHE A 327 -9.21 11.77 -30.20
CA PHE A 327 -9.82 11.17 -29.02
C PHE A 327 -8.86 10.18 -28.35
N ASP A 328 -9.17 9.84 -27.12
CA ASP A 328 -8.43 8.87 -26.34
C ASP A 328 -9.20 7.54 -26.29
N VAL A 329 -8.46 6.43 -26.45
CA VAL A 329 -8.99 5.06 -26.37
C VAL A 329 -8.37 4.32 -25.21
N VAL A 330 -9.21 3.88 -24.28
CA VAL A 330 -8.79 3.08 -23.13
C VAL A 330 -8.78 1.61 -23.52
N ILE A 331 -7.58 1.02 -23.54
CA ILE A 331 -7.35 -0.41 -23.76
C ILE A 331 -6.97 -1.05 -22.44
N THR A 332 -7.72 -2.09 -22.02
CA THR A 332 -7.50 -2.75 -20.73
C THR A 332 -6.15 -3.48 -20.68
N PHE A 333 -5.62 -3.66 -19.47
CA PHE A 333 -4.39 -4.44 -19.25
C PHE A 333 -4.55 -5.94 -19.53
N ASP A 334 -5.79 -6.44 -19.71
CA ASP A 334 -6.05 -7.82 -20.09
C ASP A 334 -5.71 -8.11 -21.57
N SER A 335 -5.45 -7.06 -22.36
CA SER A 335 -4.98 -7.22 -23.73
C SER A 335 -3.59 -7.87 -23.74
N PRO A 336 -3.39 -8.97 -24.48
CA PRO A 336 -2.07 -9.62 -24.60
C PRO A 336 -1.00 -8.72 -25.20
N ASP A 337 -1.41 -7.81 -26.09
CA ASP A 337 -0.58 -6.81 -26.74
C ASP A 337 -1.42 -5.55 -26.99
N ARG A 338 -1.23 -4.55 -26.14
CA ARG A 338 -1.98 -3.29 -26.21
C ARG A 338 -1.58 -2.46 -27.43
N ASP A 339 -0.29 -2.46 -27.77
CA ASP A 339 0.21 -1.73 -28.92
C ASP A 339 -0.33 -2.29 -30.23
N ALA A 340 -0.34 -3.60 -30.40
CA ALA A 340 -0.94 -4.26 -31.56
C ALA A 340 -2.47 -4.02 -31.65
N THR A 341 -3.16 -4.01 -30.51
CA THR A 341 -4.61 -3.69 -30.46
C THR A 341 -4.85 -2.24 -30.88
N TYR A 342 -4.05 -1.31 -30.39
CA TYR A 342 -4.10 0.10 -30.77
C TYR A 342 -3.84 0.31 -32.27
N GLU A 343 -2.76 -0.28 -32.80
CA GLU A 343 -2.44 -0.18 -34.23
C GLU A 343 -3.57 -0.72 -35.12
N LYS A 344 -4.19 -1.85 -34.71
CA LYS A 344 -5.35 -2.42 -35.40
C LYS A 344 -6.54 -1.46 -35.43
N ILE A 345 -6.83 -0.79 -34.32
CA ILE A 345 -7.92 0.21 -34.22
C ILE A 345 -7.63 1.39 -35.15
N VAL A 346 -6.43 1.95 -35.09
CA VAL A 346 -6.04 3.10 -35.93
C VAL A 346 -6.05 2.75 -37.42
N ALA A 347 -5.57 1.57 -37.80
CA ALA A 347 -5.62 1.10 -39.17
C ALA A 347 -7.05 0.94 -39.68
N ALA A 348 -7.93 0.31 -38.87
CA ALA A 348 -9.33 0.11 -39.22
C ALA A 348 -10.12 1.43 -39.33
N LEU A 349 -9.80 2.41 -38.49
CA LEU A 349 -10.40 3.76 -38.60
C LEU A 349 -10.01 4.45 -39.92
N LYS A 350 -8.71 4.42 -40.27
CA LYS A 350 -8.23 4.99 -41.53
C LYS A 350 -8.82 4.31 -42.77
N GLU A 351 -9.01 3.01 -42.71
CA GLU A 351 -9.63 2.25 -43.80
C GLU A 351 -11.11 2.57 -43.94
N LYS A 352 -11.86 2.63 -42.84
CA LYS A 352 -13.31 2.84 -42.85
C LYS A 352 -13.72 4.28 -43.15
N TYR A 353 -12.87 5.25 -42.71
CA TYR A 353 -13.15 6.68 -42.83
C TYR A 353 -11.97 7.42 -43.49
N PRO A 354 -11.66 7.14 -44.76
CA PRO A 354 -10.48 7.65 -45.45
C PRO A 354 -10.49 9.17 -45.67
N GLU A 355 -11.62 9.81 -45.53
CA GLU A 355 -11.78 11.27 -45.65
C GLU A 355 -11.37 12.05 -44.43
N TYR A 356 -11.12 11.35 -43.28
CA TYR A 356 -10.75 11.97 -42.03
C TYR A 356 -9.30 11.63 -41.63
N THR A 357 -8.67 12.54 -40.94
CA THR A 357 -7.41 12.32 -40.24
C THR A 357 -7.67 11.99 -38.78
N PHE A 358 -7.02 10.95 -38.25
CA PHE A 358 -7.20 10.53 -36.88
C PHE A 358 -5.95 10.80 -36.06
N SER A 359 -6.11 11.48 -34.92
CA SER A 359 -5.14 11.60 -33.83
C SER A 359 -5.70 10.87 -32.62
N VAL A 360 -5.41 9.58 -32.53
CA VAL A 360 -5.88 8.73 -31.45
C VAL A 360 -4.76 8.57 -30.44
N ASN A 361 -5.05 8.75 -29.15
CA ASN A 361 -4.09 8.42 -28.09
C ASN A 361 -4.52 7.11 -27.41
N MET A 362 -3.55 6.24 -27.15
CA MET A 362 -3.81 5.08 -26.29
C MET A 362 -3.71 5.51 -24.83
N ASP A 363 -4.78 5.34 -24.11
CA ASP A 363 -4.87 5.68 -22.71
C ASP A 363 -4.94 4.46 -21.79
N VAL A 364 -4.70 4.69 -20.51
CA VAL A 364 -4.69 3.69 -19.46
C VAL A 364 -5.71 4.06 -18.41
N ASP A 365 -6.62 3.14 -18.14
CA ASP A 365 -7.50 3.31 -16.99
C ASP A 365 -6.72 3.13 -15.69
N LEU A 366 -6.33 4.26 -15.09
CA LEU A 366 -5.61 4.30 -13.82
C LEU A 366 -6.54 4.18 -12.61
N SER A 367 -7.86 4.27 -12.80
CA SER A 367 -8.82 4.45 -11.72
C SER A 367 -9.80 3.29 -11.50
N ASP A 368 -9.87 2.30 -12.43
CA ASP A 368 -10.83 1.18 -12.36
C ASP A 368 -10.18 -0.20 -12.44
#